data_fa3e7f0578febb89e1ec3e7a0045a2fa
#
_entry.id   fa3e7f0578febb89e1ec3e7a0045a2fa
#
_cell.length_a   1.000
_cell.length_b   1.000
_cell.length_c   1.000
_cell.angle_alpha   90.00
_cell.angle_beta   90.00
_cell.angle_gamma   90.00
#
_symmetry.space_group_name_H-M   'P 1'
#
loop_
_entity.id
_entity.type
_entity.pdbx_description
1 polymer ?
#
loop_
_entity_poly.entity_id
_entity_poly.type
_entity_poly.pdbx_seq_one_letter_code
_entity_poly.pdbx_strand_id
1 'polypeptide(L)'
;MMRIISGVAKGRALTSVANATRPTSDRAREALFSTLVSEFGNFDGLNFLDLYSGTGAVALDALSRGAQLVHAVEKDGAASAVIASNYDLVKQSKPKGDFHLYSMPVTRFLTENTSSIPYHIVFIDPPYELSNSEVEQMLAQLLSQLDPIALIAVERESKSAPFSWPAGYVAIREKNYGTASIYYGGVAS
;
A
#
# COMPACT_ATOMS: atom_id res chain seq x y z
N MET A 1 1.46 20.06 -3.00
CA MET A 1 2.76 19.50 -2.54
C MET A 1 2.44 18.27 -1.70
N MET A 2 2.94 17.11 -2.09
CA MET A 2 2.72 15.85 -1.36
C MET A 2 3.46 15.88 -0.03
N ARG A 3 2.85 15.35 1.04
CA ARG A 3 3.42 15.36 2.40
C ARG A 3 2.94 14.16 3.21
N ILE A 4 3.66 13.84 4.28
CA ILE A 4 3.20 12.90 5.31
C ILE A 4 2.00 13.49 6.05
N ILE A 5 0.91 12.73 6.14
CA ILE A 5 -0.38 13.21 6.67
C ILE A 5 -0.42 13.12 8.19
N SER A 6 0.14 12.06 8.78
CA SER A 6 0.04 11.82 10.22
C SER A 6 1.27 11.11 10.80
N GLY A 7 1.29 10.92 12.12
CA GLY A 7 2.37 10.22 12.84
C GLY A 7 3.58 11.11 13.12
N VAL A 8 4.71 10.47 13.45
CA VAL A 8 5.94 11.16 13.92
C VAL A 8 6.57 12.07 12.86
N ALA A 9 6.34 11.80 11.57
CA ALA A 9 6.85 12.60 10.45
C ALA A 9 5.80 13.54 9.85
N LYS A 10 4.65 13.77 10.49
CA LYS A 10 3.56 14.61 9.98
C LYS A 10 4.06 15.94 9.45
N GLY A 11 3.59 16.31 8.25
CA GLY A 11 3.88 17.58 7.59
C GLY A 11 5.19 17.59 6.80
N ARG A 12 6.05 16.57 6.86
CA ARG A 12 7.23 16.48 6.02
C ARG A 12 6.83 16.41 4.55
N ALA A 13 7.40 17.31 3.76
CA ALA A 13 7.22 17.33 2.32
C ALA A 13 7.91 16.13 1.68
N LEU A 14 7.23 15.49 0.74
CA LEU A 14 7.76 14.38 -0.05
C LEU A 14 8.01 14.84 -1.49
N THR A 15 9.07 14.33 -2.07
CA THR A 15 9.37 14.50 -3.49
C THR A 15 8.43 13.64 -4.33
N SER A 16 7.93 14.18 -5.44
CA SER A 16 7.16 13.43 -6.43
C SER A 16 8.07 12.96 -7.57
N VAL A 17 7.68 11.89 -8.23
CA VAL A 17 8.33 11.46 -9.49
C VAL A 17 7.97 12.47 -10.59
N ALA A 18 8.96 12.94 -11.34
CA ALA A 18 8.71 13.76 -12.51
C ALA A 18 7.89 12.94 -13.52
N ASN A 19 6.81 13.53 -14.04
CA ASN A 19 5.89 12.88 -14.98
C ASN A 19 5.16 11.63 -14.45
N ALA A 20 5.06 11.45 -13.13
CA ALA A 20 4.25 10.37 -12.58
C ALA A 20 2.78 10.55 -13.01
N THR A 21 2.25 9.51 -13.64
CA THR A 21 0.81 9.37 -13.84
C THR A 21 0.15 9.28 -12.47
N ARG A 22 -0.42 10.41 -12.05
CA ARG A 22 -1.36 10.58 -10.93
C ARG A 22 -0.99 9.87 -9.62
N PRO A 23 -0.32 10.55 -8.67
CA PRO A 23 -0.19 10.04 -7.31
C PRO A 23 -1.58 9.92 -6.66
N THR A 24 -1.81 8.86 -5.87
CA THR A 24 -2.97 8.76 -4.97
C THR A 24 -3.16 10.12 -4.28
N SER A 25 -4.30 10.75 -4.48
CA SER A 25 -4.53 12.10 -3.94
C SER A 25 -4.42 12.10 -2.41
N ASP A 26 -3.99 13.22 -1.82
CA ASP A 26 -3.94 13.37 -0.35
C ASP A 26 -5.29 12.99 0.27
N ARG A 27 -6.40 13.35 -0.37
CA ARG A 27 -7.76 12.99 0.09
C ARG A 27 -8.03 11.49 0.08
N ALA A 28 -7.64 10.79 -0.98
CA ALA A 28 -7.81 9.33 -1.08
C ALA A 28 -6.94 8.62 -0.04
N ARG A 29 -5.71 9.12 0.16
CA ARG A 29 -4.78 8.60 1.17
C ARG A 29 -5.29 8.85 2.60
N GLU A 30 -5.84 10.04 2.90
CA GLU A 30 -6.50 10.33 4.18
C GLU A 30 -7.67 9.38 4.44
N ALA A 31 -8.49 9.13 3.43
CA ALA A 31 -9.64 8.25 3.53
C ALA A 31 -9.23 6.77 3.69
N LEU A 32 -8.16 6.32 3.01
CA LEU A 32 -7.55 5.01 3.22
C LEU A 32 -7.14 4.85 4.68
N PHE A 33 -6.30 5.74 5.19
CA PHE A 33 -5.81 5.66 6.57
C PHE A 33 -6.92 5.83 7.62
N SER A 34 -7.95 6.63 7.36
CA SER A 34 -9.14 6.71 8.23
C SER A 34 -9.84 5.34 8.33
N THR A 35 -9.94 4.61 7.22
CA THR A 35 -10.51 3.25 7.21
C THR A 35 -9.62 2.29 8.01
N LEU A 36 -8.30 2.33 7.78
CA LEU A 36 -7.34 1.46 8.49
C LEU A 36 -7.34 1.73 10.00
N VAL A 37 -7.39 2.99 10.43
CA VAL A 37 -7.49 3.35 11.86
C VAL A 37 -8.82 2.89 12.46
N SER A 38 -9.93 2.97 11.71
CA SER A 38 -11.23 2.44 12.18
C SER A 38 -11.20 0.93 12.41
N GLU A 39 -10.40 0.19 11.63
CA GLU A 39 -10.31 -1.27 11.71
C GLU A 39 -9.34 -1.73 12.81
N PHE A 40 -8.14 -1.14 12.87
CA PHE A 40 -7.06 -1.59 13.73
C PHE A 40 -6.84 -0.71 14.97
N GLY A 41 -7.46 0.47 15.06
CA GLY A 41 -7.24 1.44 16.12
C GLY A 41 -5.93 2.22 15.96
N ASN A 42 -4.80 1.54 15.90
CA ASN A 42 -3.46 2.11 15.68
C ASN A 42 -2.62 1.18 14.79
N PHE A 43 -1.36 1.56 14.54
CA PHE A 43 -0.45 0.80 13.67
C PHE A 43 0.64 0.04 14.44
N ASP A 44 0.65 0.12 15.77
CA ASP A 44 1.65 -0.56 16.59
C ASP A 44 1.57 -2.08 16.40
N GLY A 45 2.69 -2.72 16.10
CA GLY A 45 2.77 -4.16 15.85
C GLY A 45 2.27 -4.63 14.48
N LEU A 46 1.76 -3.73 13.63
CA LEU A 46 1.24 -4.09 12.32
C LEU A 46 2.33 -4.10 11.24
N ASN A 47 2.27 -5.10 10.36
CA ASN A 47 3.12 -5.21 9.18
C ASN A 47 2.33 -4.74 7.95
N PHE A 48 2.89 -3.78 7.24
CA PHE A 48 2.29 -3.12 6.09
C PHE A 48 3.03 -3.46 4.80
N LEU A 49 2.29 -3.80 3.76
CA LEU A 49 2.82 -4.03 2.41
C LEU A 49 2.17 -3.03 1.45
N ASP A 50 3.01 -2.27 0.75
CA ASP A 50 2.62 -1.32 -0.29
C ASP A 50 3.11 -1.83 -1.66
N LEU A 51 2.19 -2.32 -2.46
CA LEU A 51 2.47 -2.83 -3.80
C LEU A 51 2.18 -1.75 -4.84
N TYR A 52 3.12 -1.55 -5.78
CA TYR A 52 3.14 -0.44 -6.74
C TYR A 52 3.28 0.91 -6.03
N SER A 53 4.29 1.03 -5.16
CA SER A 53 4.43 2.12 -4.18
C SER A 53 4.65 3.51 -4.78
N GLY A 54 5.02 3.64 -6.06
CA GLY A 54 5.21 4.91 -6.75
C GLY A 54 6.19 5.85 -6.06
N THR A 55 5.69 6.82 -5.31
CA THR A 55 6.51 7.76 -4.52
C THR A 55 6.79 7.29 -3.09
N GLY A 56 6.19 6.16 -2.68
CA GLY A 56 6.25 5.63 -1.32
C GLY A 56 5.37 6.38 -0.32
N ALA A 57 4.49 7.26 -0.77
CA ALA A 57 3.72 8.12 0.14
C ALA A 57 2.83 7.32 1.10
N VAL A 58 2.20 6.23 0.63
CA VAL A 58 1.36 5.36 1.46
C VAL A 58 2.22 4.57 2.45
N ALA A 59 3.27 3.91 1.98
CA ALA A 59 4.21 3.17 2.83
C ALA A 59 4.83 4.04 3.93
N LEU A 60 5.29 5.24 3.57
CA LEU A 60 5.93 6.17 4.52
C LEU A 60 4.93 6.81 5.50
N ASP A 61 3.67 7.01 5.09
CA ASP A 61 2.61 7.39 6.04
C ASP A 61 2.32 6.27 7.05
N ALA A 62 2.29 4.99 6.61
CA ALA A 62 2.13 3.85 7.50
C ALA A 62 3.28 3.76 8.51
N LEU A 63 4.52 3.90 8.04
CA LEU A 63 5.71 3.94 8.91
C LEU A 63 5.64 5.09 9.93
N SER A 64 5.27 6.30 9.47
CA SER A 64 5.11 7.48 10.32
C SER A 64 4.06 7.30 11.40
N ARG A 65 3.02 6.51 11.15
CA ARG A 65 1.93 6.18 12.07
C ARG A 65 2.28 5.09 13.07
N GLY A 66 3.43 4.45 12.93
CA GLY A 66 3.94 3.46 13.89
C GLY A 66 3.86 2.01 13.43
N ALA A 67 3.62 1.73 12.13
CA ALA A 67 3.73 0.37 11.60
C ALA A 67 5.08 -0.26 11.97
N GLN A 68 5.06 -1.50 12.43
CA GLN A 68 6.26 -2.20 12.92
C GLN A 68 7.19 -2.57 11.77
N LEU A 69 6.64 -3.01 10.66
CA LEU A 69 7.36 -3.36 9.46
C LEU A 69 6.62 -2.80 8.25
N VAL A 70 7.33 -2.12 7.37
CA VAL A 70 6.77 -1.61 6.12
C VAL A 70 7.62 -2.10 4.96
N HIS A 71 7.02 -2.84 4.05
CA HIS A 71 7.60 -3.24 2.78
C HIS A 71 6.96 -2.41 1.67
N ALA A 72 7.78 -1.77 0.85
CA ALA A 72 7.39 -1.03 -0.34
C ALA A 72 7.97 -1.71 -1.57
N VAL A 73 7.13 -2.00 -2.57
CA VAL A 73 7.54 -2.68 -3.81
C VAL A 73 7.27 -1.76 -4.99
N GLU A 74 8.34 -1.44 -5.74
CA GLU A 74 8.28 -0.58 -6.93
C GLU A 74 9.28 -1.05 -7.98
N LYS A 75 8.82 -1.24 -9.22
CA LYS A 75 9.68 -1.73 -10.31
C LYS A 75 10.48 -0.64 -11.01
N ASP A 76 9.92 0.59 -11.03
CA ASP A 76 10.56 1.72 -11.71
C ASP A 76 11.75 2.25 -10.90
N GLY A 77 12.92 2.31 -11.54
CA GLY A 77 14.14 2.72 -10.87
C GLY A 77 14.14 4.20 -10.44
N ALA A 78 13.49 5.08 -11.20
CA ALA A 78 13.40 6.49 -10.85
C ALA A 78 12.44 6.70 -9.67
N ALA A 79 11.31 5.99 -9.65
CA ALA A 79 10.38 5.98 -8.53
C ALA A 79 11.04 5.37 -7.27
N SER A 80 11.77 4.26 -7.40
CA SER A 80 12.53 3.66 -6.28
C SER A 80 13.55 4.63 -5.68
N ALA A 81 14.25 5.41 -6.51
CA ALA A 81 15.19 6.44 -6.03
C ALA A 81 14.45 7.57 -5.27
N VAL A 82 13.24 7.95 -5.72
CA VAL A 82 12.39 8.91 -5.01
C VAL A 82 11.91 8.33 -3.67
N ILE A 83 11.49 7.06 -3.61
CA ILE A 83 11.12 6.39 -2.35
C ILE A 83 12.29 6.42 -1.36
N ALA A 84 13.50 6.06 -1.80
CA ALA A 84 14.67 6.08 -0.94
C ALA A 84 14.95 7.47 -0.38
N SER A 85 14.91 8.50 -1.22
CA SER A 85 15.07 9.91 -0.79
C SER A 85 13.98 10.35 0.19
N ASN A 86 12.73 9.99 -0.07
CA ASN A 86 11.61 10.29 0.82
C ASN A 86 11.73 9.55 2.16
N TYR A 87 12.21 8.30 2.14
CA TYR A 87 12.49 7.55 3.37
C TYR A 87 13.56 8.23 4.22
N ASP A 88 14.65 8.71 3.62
CA ASP A 88 15.70 9.44 4.33
C ASP A 88 15.14 10.69 5.06
N LEU A 89 14.17 11.38 4.48
CA LEU A 89 13.47 12.49 5.13
C LEU A 89 12.62 12.00 6.31
N VAL A 90 11.85 10.93 6.14
CA VAL A 90 10.97 10.38 7.19
C VAL A 90 11.80 9.80 8.34
N LYS A 91 12.92 9.13 8.03
CA LYS A 91 13.86 8.55 9.01
C LYS A 91 14.40 9.57 10.01
N GLN A 92 14.55 10.85 9.61
CA GLN A 92 14.96 11.93 10.52
C GLN A 92 13.97 12.15 11.66
N SER A 93 12.70 11.76 11.50
CA SER A 93 11.68 11.82 12.55
C SER A 93 11.68 10.60 13.47
N LYS A 94 12.65 9.69 13.30
CA LYS A 94 12.88 8.49 14.13
C LYS A 94 11.62 7.63 14.30
N PRO A 95 10.99 7.16 13.20
CA PRO A 95 9.91 6.19 13.30
C PRO A 95 10.42 4.93 14.01
N LYS A 96 9.56 4.22 14.74
CA LYS A 96 9.95 3.03 15.51
C LYS A 96 10.10 1.78 14.66
N GLY A 97 9.36 1.69 13.54
CA GLY A 97 9.33 0.52 12.70
C GLY A 97 10.45 0.47 11.68
N ASP A 98 10.58 -0.69 11.05
CA ASP A 98 11.52 -0.95 9.98
C ASP A 98 10.89 -0.70 8.60
N PHE A 99 11.70 -0.23 7.65
CA PHE A 99 11.28 0.02 6.28
C PHE A 99 12.22 -0.68 5.30
N HIS A 100 11.64 -1.42 4.36
CA HIS A 100 12.38 -2.06 3.28
C HIS A 100 11.78 -1.72 1.92
N LEU A 101 12.62 -1.26 1.00
CA LEU A 101 12.28 -1.01 -0.38
C LEU A 101 12.76 -2.17 -1.26
N TYR A 102 11.85 -2.72 -2.05
CA TYR A 102 12.11 -3.75 -3.04
C TYR A 102 11.97 -3.16 -4.44
N SER A 103 13.11 -2.84 -5.08
CA SER A 103 13.15 -2.31 -6.46
C SER A 103 13.03 -3.45 -7.46
N MET A 104 11.82 -4.01 -7.60
CA MET A 104 11.53 -5.15 -8.49
C MET A 104 10.05 -5.22 -8.86
N PRO A 105 9.67 -5.99 -9.90
CA PRO A 105 8.28 -6.26 -10.20
C PRO A 105 7.54 -6.95 -9.05
N VAL A 106 6.28 -6.57 -8.81
CA VAL A 106 5.42 -7.15 -7.76
C VAL A 106 5.31 -8.68 -7.90
N THR A 107 5.15 -9.19 -9.12
CA THR A 107 5.07 -10.64 -9.38
C THR A 107 6.31 -11.39 -8.91
N ARG A 108 7.48 -10.80 -9.12
CA ARG A 108 8.75 -11.36 -8.65
C ARG A 108 8.84 -11.30 -7.12
N PHE A 109 8.47 -10.16 -6.52
CA PHE A 109 8.46 -10.02 -5.07
C PHE A 109 7.59 -11.09 -4.40
N LEU A 110 6.36 -11.28 -4.88
CA LEU A 110 5.43 -12.26 -4.30
C LEU A 110 5.93 -13.70 -4.43
N THR A 111 6.70 -14.02 -5.48
CA THR A 111 7.29 -15.35 -5.69
C THR A 111 8.54 -15.58 -4.83
N GLU A 112 9.38 -14.55 -4.68
CA GLU A 112 10.68 -14.65 -3.99
C GLU A 112 10.59 -14.31 -2.49
N ASN A 113 9.52 -13.63 -2.05
CA ASN A 113 9.32 -13.29 -0.65
C ASN A 113 8.98 -14.54 0.17
N THR A 114 10.00 -15.09 0.80
CA THR A 114 9.90 -16.25 1.70
C THR A 114 9.78 -15.83 3.16
N SER A 115 9.49 -14.56 3.44
CA SER A 115 9.31 -14.06 4.81
C SER A 115 8.17 -14.83 5.49
N SER A 116 8.43 -15.34 6.68
CA SER A 116 7.41 -15.94 7.55
C SER A 116 6.59 -14.91 8.32
N ILE A 117 6.87 -13.61 8.12
CA ILE A 117 6.20 -12.51 8.80
C ILE A 117 4.94 -12.17 8.01
N PRO A 118 3.72 -12.42 8.56
CA PRO A 118 2.49 -12.16 7.84
C PRO A 118 2.19 -10.65 7.77
N TYR A 119 1.54 -10.22 6.68
CA TYR A 119 1.07 -8.85 6.53
C TYR A 119 -0.33 -8.68 7.12
N HIS A 120 -0.52 -7.63 7.91
CA HIS A 120 -1.80 -7.23 8.47
C HIS A 120 -2.54 -6.25 7.57
N ILE A 121 -1.79 -5.44 6.82
CA ILE A 121 -2.35 -4.45 5.89
C ILE A 121 -1.62 -4.53 4.57
N VAL A 122 -2.38 -4.62 3.48
CA VAL A 122 -1.83 -4.56 2.12
C VAL A 122 -2.56 -3.49 1.33
N PHE A 123 -1.82 -2.55 0.76
CA PHE A 123 -2.32 -1.59 -0.21
C PHE A 123 -1.79 -1.93 -1.60
N ILE A 124 -2.66 -1.89 -2.60
CA ILE A 124 -2.37 -2.28 -3.98
C ILE A 124 -2.95 -1.21 -4.90
N ASP A 125 -2.07 -0.42 -5.54
CA ASP A 125 -2.44 0.62 -6.52
C ASP A 125 -1.79 0.30 -7.88
N PRO A 126 -2.28 -0.72 -8.58
CA PRO A 126 -1.66 -1.18 -9.82
C PRO A 126 -1.94 -0.20 -10.96
N PRO A 127 -1.08 -0.16 -12.00
CA PRO A 127 -1.37 0.58 -13.21
C PRO A 127 -2.73 0.19 -13.78
N TYR A 128 -3.46 1.16 -14.36
CA TYR A 128 -4.81 0.91 -14.90
C TYR A 128 -4.83 -0.10 -16.05
N GLU A 129 -3.70 -0.25 -16.75
CA GLU A 129 -3.52 -1.25 -17.82
C GLU A 129 -3.51 -2.69 -17.30
N LEU A 130 -3.22 -2.89 -16.00
CA LEU A 130 -3.28 -4.22 -15.40
C LEU A 130 -4.74 -4.68 -15.30
N SER A 131 -5.05 -5.80 -15.92
CA SER A 131 -6.42 -6.35 -15.94
C SER A 131 -6.85 -6.82 -14.55
N ASN A 132 -8.17 -6.90 -14.32
CA ASN A 132 -8.69 -7.45 -13.06
C ASN A 132 -8.24 -8.90 -12.85
N SER A 133 -8.15 -9.70 -13.93
CA SER A 133 -7.66 -11.09 -13.85
C SER A 133 -6.22 -11.17 -13.36
N GLU A 134 -5.34 -10.26 -13.79
CA GLU A 134 -3.96 -10.20 -13.28
C GLU A 134 -3.91 -9.79 -11.81
N VAL A 135 -4.77 -8.86 -11.39
CA VAL A 135 -4.91 -8.47 -9.97
C VAL A 135 -5.43 -9.65 -9.14
N GLU A 136 -6.42 -10.39 -9.62
CA GLU A 136 -6.95 -11.59 -8.96
C GLU A 136 -5.87 -12.69 -8.81
N GLN A 137 -5.07 -12.93 -9.85
CA GLN A 137 -3.94 -13.87 -9.78
C GLN A 137 -2.88 -13.44 -8.75
N MET A 138 -2.56 -12.15 -8.71
CA MET A 138 -1.65 -11.57 -7.72
C MET A 138 -2.18 -11.76 -6.29
N LEU A 139 -3.47 -11.50 -6.06
CA LEU A 139 -4.12 -11.73 -4.76
C LEU A 139 -4.07 -13.20 -4.36
N ALA A 140 -4.28 -14.12 -5.30
CA ALA A 140 -4.17 -15.57 -5.03
C ALA A 140 -2.76 -15.97 -4.55
N GLN A 141 -1.70 -15.36 -5.11
CA GLN A 141 -0.31 -15.57 -4.64
C GLN A 141 -0.05 -14.93 -3.26
N LEU A 142 -0.66 -13.77 -3.00
CA LEU A 142 -0.49 -13.04 -1.76
C LEU A 142 -1.11 -13.72 -0.55
N LEU A 143 -2.15 -14.53 -0.75
CA LEU A 143 -2.98 -15.10 0.33
C LEU A 143 -2.17 -15.81 1.41
N SER A 144 -1.16 -16.58 1.03
CA SER A 144 -0.30 -17.32 1.99
C SER A 144 0.62 -16.44 2.83
N GLN A 145 0.72 -15.15 2.49
CA GLN A 145 1.56 -14.17 3.19
C GLN A 145 0.75 -13.25 4.10
N LEU A 146 -0.56 -13.49 4.24
CA LEU A 146 -1.47 -12.64 5.00
C LEU A 146 -1.71 -13.18 6.42
N ASP A 147 -1.83 -12.26 7.35
CA ASP A 147 -2.38 -12.56 8.67
C ASP A 147 -3.89 -12.87 8.55
N PRO A 148 -4.47 -13.75 9.38
CA PRO A 148 -5.92 -14.01 9.38
C PRO A 148 -6.81 -12.79 9.56
N ILE A 149 -6.31 -11.73 10.22
CA ILE A 149 -7.04 -10.46 10.40
C ILE A 149 -6.71 -9.42 9.33
N ALA A 150 -5.98 -9.79 8.26
CA ALA A 150 -5.50 -8.84 7.29
C ALA A 150 -6.62 -8.09 6.57
N LEU A 151 -6.39 -6.78 6.36
CA LEU A 151 -7.20 -5.94 5.50
C LEU A 151 -6.42 -5.58 4.23
N ILE A 152 -7.00 -5.89 3.08
CA ILE A 152 -6.43 -5.59 1.78
C ILE A 152 -7.24 -4.46 1.14
N ALA A 153 -6.56 -3.43 0.64
CA ALA A 153 -7.15 -2.32 -0.07
C ALA A 153 -6.60 -2.29 -1.51
N VAL A 154 -7.47 -2.48 -2.49
CA VAL A 154 -7.12 -2.47 -3.92
C VAL A 154 -7.70 -1.23 -4.57
N GLU A 155 -6.85 -0.35 -5.09
CA GLU A 155 -7.28 0.81 -5.88
C GLU A 155 -7.48 0.41 -7.35
N ARG A 156 -8.61 0.83 -7.93
CA ARG A 156 -8.92 0.67 -9.36
C ARG A 156 -9.54 1.95 -9.89
N GLU A 157 -9.50 2.13 -11.20
CA GLU A 157 -10.26 3.21 -11.83
C GLU A 157 -11.77 2.98 -11.64
N SER A 158 -12.52 4.00 -11.19
CA SER A 158 -13.95 3.88 -10.88
C SER A 158 -14.84 3.54 -12.08
N LYS A 159 -14.34 3.70 -13.30
CA LYS A 159 -15.02 3.33 -14.56
C LYS A 159 -14.56 1.97 -15.12
N SER A 160 -13.63 1.30 -14.47
CA SER A 160 -13.18 -0.03 -14.89
C SER A 160 -14.27 -1.10 -14.67
N ALA A 161 -14.10 -2.26 -15.31
CA ALA A 161 -14.96 -3.41 -15.05
C ALA A 161 -14.99 -3.73 -13.55
N PRO A 162 -16.12 -4.24 -13.01
CA PRO A 162 -16.21 -4.61 -11.59
C PRO A 162 -15.07 -5.55 -11.19
N PHE A 163 -14.46 -5.24 -10.04
CA PHE A 163 -13.42 -6.06 -9.45
C PHE A 163 -14.05 -7.17 -8.58
N SER A 164 -13.53 -8.39 -8.67
CA SER A 164 -13.99 -9.53 -7.89
C SER A 164 -12.87 -10.07 -7.01
N TRP A 165 -13.18 -10.42 -5.79
CA TRP A 165 -12.23 -11.04 -4.87
C TRP A 165 -12.09 -12.53 -5.20
N PRO A 166 -10.85 -13.06 -5.33
CA PRO A 166 -10.63 -14.48 -5.59
C PRO A 166 -10.94 -15.36 -4.38
N ALA A 167 -10.93 -16.68 -4.56
CA ALA A 167 -11.10 -17.63 -3.47
C ALA A 167 -10.10 -17.39 -2.34
N GLY A 168 -10.55 -17.54 -1.09
CA GLY A 168 -9.77 -17.25 0.11
C GLY A 168 -9.92 -15.81 0.60
N TYR A 169 -10.66 -14.96 -0.11
CA TYR A 169 -10.96 -13.58 0.29
C TYR A 169 -12.46 -13.37 0.49
N VAL A 170 -12.79 -12.41 1.33
CA VAL A 170 -14.16 -11.90 1.54
C VAL A 170 -14.19 -10.41 1.27
N ALA A 171 -15.15 -9.96 0.44
CA ALA A 171 -15.40 -8.53 0.22
C ALA A 171 -15.95 -7.89 1.49
N ILE A 172 -15.39 -6.76 1.90
CA ILE A 172 -15.83 -6.01 3.08
C ILE A 172 -16.61 -4.76 2.67
N ARG A 173 -16.01 -3.92 1.82
CA ARG A 173 -16.64 -2.67 1.32
C ARG A 173 -15.95 -2.13 0.08
N GLU A 174 -16.64 -1.21 -0.59
CA GLU A 174 -16.10 -0.37 -1.65
C GLU A 174 -16.30 1.09 -1.29
N LYS A 175 -15.35 1.93 -1.64
CA LYS A 175 -15.43 3.39 -1.49
C LYS A 175 -14.94 4.07 -2.76
N ASN A 176 -15.76 5.02 -3.27
CA ASN A 176 -15.47 5.78 -4.47
C ASN A 176 -14.89 7.15 -4.14
N TYR A 177 -13.79 7.52 -4.81
CA TYR A 177 -13.07 8.78 -4.65
C TYR A 177 -12.86 9.46 -6.02
N GLY A 178 -13.95 9.97 -6.58
CA GLY A 178 -13.94 10.59 -7.91
C GLY A 178 -13.64 9.58 -9.01
N THR A 179 -12.40 9.57 -9.53
CA THR A 179 -11.99 8.66 -10.62
C THR A 179 -11.37 7.36 -10.12
N ALA A 180 -11.19 7.19 -8.81
CA ALA A 180 -10.66 5.99 -8.21
C ALA A 180 -11.69 5.35 -7.27
N SER A 181 -11.71 4.02 -7.22
CA SER A 181 -12.44 3.20 -6.26
C SER A 181 -11.45 2.39 -5.44
N ILE A 182 -11.64 2.31 -4.13
CA ILE A 182 -10.87 1.41 -3.28
C ILE A 182 -11.79 0.28 -2.81
N TYR A 183 -11.41 -0.94 -3.18
CA TYR A 183 -12.05 -2.17 -2.77
C TYR A 183 -11.34 -2.71 -1.53
N TYR A 184 -12.07 -2.96 -0.46
CA TYR A 184 -11.54 -3.52 0.78
C TYR A 184 -11.99 -4.97 0.92
N GLY A 185 -11.06 -5.85 1.19
CA GLY A 185 -11.31 -7.26 1.45
C GLY A 185 -10.48 -7.78 2.60
N GLY A 186 -10.89 -8.90 3.16
CA GLY A 186 -10.19 -9.63 4.22
C GLY A 186 -9.96 -11.08 3.84
N VAL A 187 -9.23 -11.80 4.69
CA VAL A 187 -9.04 -13.25 4.55
C VAL A 187 -10.34 -13.95 4.96
N ALA A 188 -10.80 -14.90 4.13
CA ALA A 188 -11.96 -15.73 4.47
C ALA A 188 -11.63 -16.68 5.64
N SER A 189 -12.56 -16.80 6.58
CA SER A 189 -12.46 -17.70 7.75
C SER A 189 -12.58 -19.17 7.35
#